data_a462996339c5063f0041fcd36ae27af2
#
_entry.id   a462996339c5063f0041fcd36ae27af2
#
_cell.length_a   1.000
_cell.length_b   1.000
_cell.length_c   1.000
_cell.angle_alpha   90.00
_cell.angle_beta   90.00
_cell.angle_gamma   90.00
#
_symmetry.space_group_name_H-M   'P 1'
#
loop_
_entity.id
_entity.type
_entity.pdbx_description
1 polymer ?
#
loop_
_entity_poly.entity_id
_entity_poly.type
_entity_poly.pdbx_seq_one_letter_code
_entity_poly.pdbx_strand_id
1 'polypeptide(L)'
;MTIDTYPPNSPATAGPISATRVHLPGSPAFDAGTRLWNGAVTRRPAAVVRPTSRTEVQSALRYAADTGIPVAVRGGGHDWAGRALATGGLVIDLSLMRRVEVDVASQTALVSGGSTAADVVAATEPFGLVPATGTYGGVGRSA
;
A
#
# COMPACT_ATOMS: atom_id res chain seq x y z
N MET A 1 -17.49 -7.62 14.19
CA MET A 1 -16.48 -6.57 13.93
C MET A 1 -16.99 -5.75 12.76
N THR A 2 -17.53 -4.57 13.04
CA THR A 2 -18.11 -3.69 12.03
C THR A 2 -16.95 -2.97 11.34
N ILE A 3 -16.82 -3.12 10.03
CA ILE A 3 -15.89 -2.32 9.24
C ILE A 3 -16.55 -0.97 9.08
N ASP A 4 -16.04 0.02 9.80
CA ASP A 4 -16.49 1.39 9.66
C ASP A 4 -16.07 1.89 8.27
N THR A 5 -17.06 2.11 7.41
CA THR A 5 -16.86 2.68 6.10
C THR A 5 -16.39 4.12 6.30
N TYR A 6 -15.17 4.36 5.91
CA TYR A 6 -14.53 5.66 5.88
C TYR A 6 -15.46 6.69 5.21
N PRO A 7 -15.68 7.89 5.79
CA PRO A 7 -16.62 8.87 5.25
C PRO A 7 -16.26 9.22 3.79
N PRO A 8 -17.27 9.42 2.91
CA PRO A 8 -17.04 9.74 1.52
C PRO A 8 -16.30 11.07 1.40
N ASN A 9 -15.26 11.05 0.60
CA ASN A 9 -14.35 12.16 0.31
C ASN A 9 -15.07 13.45 -0.13
N SER A 10 -14.74 14.57 0.50
CA SER A 10 -14.71 15.85 -0.22
C SER A 10 -13.72 15.74 -1.39
N PRO A 11 -14.01 16.28 -2.56
CA PRO A 11 -13.09 16.29 -3.71
C PRO A 11 -11.92 17.24 -3.39
N ALA A 12 -10.95 16.75 -2.64
CA ALA A 12 -9.68 17.42 -2.53
C ALA A 12 -9.03 17.40 -3.92
N THR A 13 -8.75 18.56 -4.47
CA THR A 13 -8.02 18.71 -5.73
C THR A 13 -6.67 18.01 -5.56
N ALA A 14 -6.54 16.83 -6.15
CA ALA A 14 -5.29 16.09 -6.05
C ALA A 14 -4.23 16.87 -6.82
N GLY A 15 -3.22 17.34 -6.11
CA GLY A 15 -2.04 17.97 -6.71
C GLY A 15 -1.21 16.96 -7.53
N PRO A 16 -0.24 17.42 -8.31
CA PRO A 16 0.63 16.54 -9.08
C PRO A 16 1.44 15.61 -8.16
N ILE A 17 1.70 14.38 -8.62
CA ILE A 17 2.62 13.48 -7.92
C ILE A 17 4.00 14.11 -7.95
N SER A 18 4.67 14.20 -6.80
CA SER A 18 6.06 14.63 -6.77
C SER A 18 6.93 13.69 -7.61
N ALA A 19 7.76 14.23 -8.50
CA ALA A 19 8.68 13.46 -9.32
C ALA A 19 9.60 12.55 -8.50
N THR A 20 9.92 12.94 -7.26
CA THR A 20 10.72 12.13 -6.32
C THR A 20 10.02 10.85 -5.85
N ARG A 21 8.73 10.70 -6.10
CA ARG A 21 7.93 9.54 -5.74
C ARG A 21 7.72 8.57 -6.90
N VAL A 22 8.10 8.96 -8.12
CA VAL A 22 7.98 8.12 -9.32
C VAL A 22 9.32 7.47 -9.60
N HIS A 23 9.34 6.15 -9.65
CA HIS A 23 10.55 5.36 -9.86
C HIS A 23 10.41 4.54 -11.13
N LEU A 24 11.40 4.67 -12.00
CA LEU A 24 11.48 3.96 -13.28
C LEU A 24 12.40 2.74 -13.17
N PRO A 25 12.30 1.78 -14.12
CA PRO A 25 13.21 0.64 -14.21
C PRO A 25 14.68 1.05 -14.13
N GLY A 26 15.46 0.29 -13.36
CA GLY A 26 16.88 0.57 -13.13
C GLY A 26 17.16 1.43 -11.89
N SER A 27 16.15 1.95 -11.20
CA SER A 27 16.36 2.61 -9.91
C SER A 27 16.21 1.62 -8.73
N PRO A 28 17.00 1.77 -7.64
CA PRO A 28 16.87 0.89 -6.46
C PRO A 28 15.47 0.87 -5.85
N ALA A 29 14.76 1.99 -5.89
CA ALA A 29 13.42 2.10 -5.36
C ALA A 29 12.38 1.38 -6.26
N PHE A 30 12.58 1.37 -7.58
CA PHE A 30 11.79 0.54 -8.49
C PHE A 30 11.99 -0.95 -8.19
N ASP A 31 13.25 -1.39 -8.05
CA ASP A 31 13.56 -2.79 -7.76
C ASP A 31 12.98 -3.23 -6.42
N ALA A 32 13.03 -2.37 -5.40
CA ALA A 32 12.40 -2.62 -4.11
C ALA A 32 10.86 -2.72 -4.22
N GLY A 33 10.23 -1.81 -4.99
CA GLY A 33 8.79 -1.75 -5.18
C GLY A 33 8.23 -2.87 -6.06
N THR A 34 9.07 -3.52 -6.85
CA THR A 34 8.67 -4.66 -7.73
C THR A 34 9.04 -6.02 -7.16
N ARG A 35 9.81 -6.07 -6.08
CA ARG A 35 10.18 -7.32 -5.44
C ARG A 35 9.00 -7.90 -4.67
N LEU A 36 8.52 -9.06 -5.08
CA LEU A 36 7.49 -9.83 -4.38
C LEU A 36 8.10 -10.99 -3.61
N TRP A 37 7.38 -11.47 -2.60
CA TRP A 37 7.73 -12.69 -1.87
C TRP A 37 7.82 -13.90 -2.82
N ASN A 38 6.89 -14.02 -3.77
CA ASN A 38 6.97 -15.05 -4.82
C ASN A 38 7.92 -14.59 -5.95
N GLY A 39 9.16 -15.04 -5.90
CA GLY A 39 10.18 -14.73 -6.92
C GLY A 39 9.91 -15.29 -8.31
N ALA A 40 8.91 -16.17 -8.49
CA ALA A 40 8.52 -16.70 -9.81
C ALA A 40 7.67 -15.70 -10.62
N VAL A 41 7.20 -14.60 -10.01
CA VAL A 41 6.43 -13.59 -10.71
C VAL A 41 7.34 -12.76 -11.62
N THR A 42 7.06 -12.78 -12.92
CA THR A 42 7.87 -12.09 -13.95
C THR A 42 7.24 -10.82 -14.51
N ARG A 43 6.14 -10.33 -13.90
CA ARG A 43 5.46 -9.11 -14.35
C ARG A 43 6.39 -7.90 -14.23
N ARG A 44 6.42 -7.06 -15.29
CA ARG A 44 7.27 -5.87 -15.36
C ARG A 44 6.40 -4.62 -15.51
N PRO A 45 6.21 -3.82 -14.46
CA PRO A 45 5.52 -2.54 -14.56
C PRO A 45 6.37 -1.51 -15.34
N ALA A 46 5.69 -0.46 -15.84
CA ALA A 46 6.36 0.68 -16.47
C ALA A 46 6.94 1.64 -15.41
N ALA A 47 6.27 1.80 -14.27
CA ALA A 47 6.71 2.66 -13.18
C ALA A 47 6.18 2.17 -11.82
N VAL A 48 6.86 2.57 -10.76
CA VAL A 48 6.42 2.44 -9.36
C VAL A 48 6.26 3.83 -8.77
N VAL A 49 5.11 4.10 -8.16
CA VAL A 49 4.88 5.30 -7.34
C VAL A 49 4.84 4.88 -5.88
N ARG A 50 5.56 5.59 -5.01
CA ARG A 50 5.63 5.34 -3.57
C ARG A 50 5.04 6.52 -2.79
N PRO A 51 3.70 6.61 -2.70
CA PRO A 51 3.03 7.72 -2.03
C PRO A 51 3.26 7.71 -0.52
N THR A 52 3.19 8.90 0.08
CA THR A 52 3.20 9.10 1.53
C THR A 52 1.89 9.69 2.04
N SER A 53 0.98 10.02 1.14
CA SER A 53 -0.31 10.60 1.46
C SER A 53 -1.43 10.07 0.57
N ARG A 54 -2.68 10.20 1.06
CA ARG A 54 -3.88 9.89 0.28
C ARG A 54 -3.94 10.73 -1.01
N THR A 55 -3.56 12.00 -0.95
CA THR A 55 -3.57 12.89 -2.11
C THR A 55 -2.65 12.38 -3.22
N GLU A 56 -1.46 11.88 -2.88
CA GLU A 56 -0.55 11.28 -3.85
C GLU A 56 -1.10 9.97 -4.44
N VAL A 57 -1.80 9.16 -3.65
CA VAL A 57 -2.51 7.95 -4.16
C VAL A 57 -3.59 8.36 -5.16
N GLN A 58 -4.41 9.36 -4.82
CA GLN A 58 -5.45 9.87 -5.73
C GLN A 58 -4.87 10.42 -7.03
N SER A 59 -3.73 11.12 -6.97
CA SER A 59 -3.04 11.64 -8.15
C SER A 59 -2.54 10.51 -9.04
N ALA A 60 -1.97 9.46 -8.45
CA ALA A 60 -1.51 8.27 -9.19
C ALA A 60 -2.68 7.56 -9.90
N LEU A 61 -3.82 7.41 -9.21
CA LEU A 61 -5.02 6.79 -9.78
C LEU A 61 -5.61 7.62 -10.92
N ARG A 62 -5.67 8.97 -10.77
CA ARG A 62 -6.13 9.86 -11.86
C ARG A 62 -5.22 9.78 -13.06
N TYR A 63 -3.92 9.87 -12.87
CA TYR A 63 -2.96 9.73 -13.96
C TYR A 63 -3.17 8.42 -14.73
N ALA A 64 -3.33 7.31 -14.02
CA ALA A 64 -3.57 6.02 -14.67
C ALA A 64 -4.90 5.97 -15.41
N ALA A 65 -5.97 6.56 -14.85
CA ALA A 65 -7.28 6.66 -15.52
C ALA A 65 -7.21 7.53 -16.79
N ASP A 66 -6.55 8.68 -16.71
CA ASP A 66 -6.42 9.62 -17.83
C ASP A 66 -5.58 9.05 -18.99
N THR A 67 -4.58 8.22 -18.66
CA THR A 67 -3.68 7.60 -19.64
C THR A 67 -4.11 6.19 -20.08
N GLY A 68 -5.10 5.60 -19.40
CA GLY A 68 -5.58 4.24 -19.70
C GLY A 68 -4.59 3.13 -19.36
N ILE A 69 -3.55 3.41 -18.54
CA ILE A 69 -2.55 2.39 -18.16
C ILE A 69 -3.08 1.48 -17.03
N PRO A 70 -2.74 0.18 -17.02
CA PRO A 70 -3.10 -0.71 -15.93
C PRO A 70 -2.52 -0.26 -14.60
N VAL A 71 -3.27 -0.47 -13.50
CA VAL A 71 -2.82 -0.16 -12.13
C VAL A 71 -2.79 -1.42 -11.30
N ALA A 72 -1.77 -1.55 -10.48
CA ALA A 72 -1.72 -2.51 -9.37
C ALA A 72 -1.36 -1.78 -8.07
N VAL A 73 -1.86 -2.30 -6.94
CA VAL A 73 -1.54 -1.77 -5.62
C VAL A 73 -0.71 -2.81 -4.87
N ARG A 74 0.38 -2.36 -4.25
CA ARG A 74 1.27 -3.17 -3.46
C ARG A 74 1.25 -2.70 -2.00
N GLY A 75 0.87 -3.58 -1.07
CA GLY A 75 1.12 -3.42 0.37
C GLY A 75 2.43 -4.10 0.77
N GLY A 76 2.39 -5.19 1.51
CA GLY A 76 3.57 -5.98 1.94
C GLY A 76 4.25 -6.81 0.85
N GLY A 77 3.68 -6.93 -0.35
CA GLY A 77 4.27 -7.71 -1.46
C GLY A 77 4.14 -9.23 -1.31
N HIS A 78 3.20 -9.72 -0.51
CA HIS A 78 2.98 -11.14 -0.23
C HIS A 78 1.91 -11.81 -1.12
N ASP A 79 1.37 -11.11 -2.11
CA ASP A 79 0.45 -11.72 -3.07
C ASP A 79 1.18 -12.74 -3.95
N TRP A 80 0.93 -14.01 -3.70
CA TRP A 80 1.57 -15.12 -4.40
C TRP A 80 1.23 -15.19 -5.89
N ALA A 81 0.06 -14.66 -6.30
CA ALA A 81 -0.38 -14.63 -7.69
C ALA A 81 0.21 -13.45 -8.49
N GLY A 82 0.97 -12.55 -7.84
CA GLY A 82 1.62 -11.41 -8.49
C GLY A 82 0.68 -10.29 -8.91
N ARG A 83 -0.54 -10.21 -8.37
CA ARG A 83 -1.51 -9.15 -8.68
C ARG A 83 -1.06 -7.78 -8.19
N ALA A 84 -0.10 -7.74 -7.27
CA ALA A 84 0.54 -6.51 -6.83
C ALA A 84 1.42 -5.83 -7.90
N LEU A 85 1.61 -6.46 -9.07
CA LEU A 85 2.32 -5.90 -10.22
C LEU A 85 1.43 -5.92 -11.46
N ALA A 86 1.43 -4.82 -12.23
CA ALA A 86 0.75 -4.70 -13.51
C ALA A 86 1.80 -4.62 -14.64
N THR A 87 1.79 -5.56 -15.58
CA THR A 87 2.70 -5.53 -16.73
C THR A 87 2.46 -4.29 -17.58
N GLY A 88 3.50 -3.50 -17.84
CA GLY A 88 3.41 -2.23 -18.58
C GLY A 88 2.64 -1.12 -17.87
N GLY A 89 2.18 -1.35 -16.64
CA GLY A 89 1.33 -0.44 -15.89
C GLY A 89 2.05 0.29 -14.77
N LEU A 90 1.26 0.94 -13.93
CA LEU A 90 1.68 1.66 -12.74
C LEU A 90 1.48 0.80 -11.50
N VAL A 91 2.51 0.67 -10.66
CA VAL A 91 2.40 0.10 -9.32
C VAL A 91 2.33 1.23 -8.30
N ILE A 92 1.30 1.23 -7.47
CA ILE A 92 1.20 2.11 -6.30
C ILE A 92 1.68 1.32 -5.08
N ASP A 93 2.94 1.54 -4.69
CA ASP A 93 3.57 0.89 -3.54
C ASP A 93 3.32 1.69 -2.26
N LEU A 94 2.42 1.19 -1.43
CA LEU A 94 1.99 1.83 -0.19
C LEU A 94 2.97 1.64 0.97
N SER A 95 4.13 1.00 0.76
CA SER A 95 5.08 0.65 1.83
C SER A 95 5.62 1.81 2.66
N LEU A 96 5.43 3.07 2.21
CA LEU A 96 5.73 4.28 2.98
C LEU A 96 4.55 4.76 3.84
N MET A 97 3.36 4.19 3.67
CA MET A 97 2.15 4.56 4.42
C MET A 97 1.88 3.48 5.49
N ARG A 98 2.63 3.53 6.61
CA ARG A 98 2.66 2.47 7.65
C ARG A 98 2.12 2.94 9.00
N ARG A 99 1.19 3.88 9.02
CA ARG A 99 0.60 4.38 10.27
C ARG A 99 -0.40 3.38 10.84
N VAL A 100 -0.30 3.11 12.14
CA VAL A 100 -1.28 2.36 12.92
C VAL A 100 -1.72 3.23 14.10
N GLU A 101 -3.01 3.45 14.24
CA GLU A 101 -3.63 4.20 15.34
C GLU A 101 -4.55 3.26 16.11
N VAL A 102 -4.26 3.06 17.40
CA VAL A 102 -5.02 2.15 18.25
C VAL A 102 -6.00 2.95 19.11
N ASP A 103 -7.27 2.61 19.04
CA ASP A 103 -8.29 3.03 20.00
C ASP A 103 -8.50 1.91 21.02
N VAL A 104 -7.97 2.12 22.21
CA VAL A 104 -8.01 1.13 23.30
C VAL A 104 -9.43 0.96 23.84
N ALA A 105 -10.23 2.03 23.88
CA ALA A 105 -11.56 1.99 24.44
C ALA A 105 -12.51 1.14 23.59
N SER A 106 -12.43 1.28 22.27
CA SER A 106 -13.22 0.47 21.32
C SER A 106 -12.54 -0.84 20.91
N GLN A 107 -11.29 -1.07 21.34
CA GLN A 107 -10.47 -2.21 20.91
C GLN A 107 -10.38 -2.34 19.39
N THR A 108 -10.21 -1.21 18.71
CA THR A 108 -10.03 -1.14 17.26
C THR A 108 -8.70 -0.49 16.88
N ALA A 109 -8.25 -0.71 15.65
CA ALA A 109 -7.09 -0.03 15.10
C ALA A 109 -7.37 0.45 13.67
N LEU A 110 -7.03 1.71 13.39
CA LEU A 110 -6.98 2.25 12.05
C LEU A 110 -5.60 1.97 11.45
N VAL A 111 -5.55 1.21 10.37
CA VAL A 111 -4.31 0.70 9.77
C VAL A 111 -4.15 1.23 8.35
N SER A 112 -3.02 1.89 8.06
CA SER A 112 -2.70 2.34 6.70
C SER A 112 -2.35 1.15 5.79
N GLY A 113 -2.65 1.27 4.49
CA GLY A 113 -2.54 0.18 3.52
C GLY A 113 -1.13 -0.37 3.27
N GLY A 114 -0.08 0.33 3.69
CA GLY A 114 1.30 -0.14 3.62
C GLY A 114 1.79 -0.79 4.92
N SER A 115 0.99 -0.80 5.98
CA SER A 115 1.36 -1.43 7.25
C SER A 115 1.39 -2.95 7.10
N THR A 116 2.32 -3.56 7.82
CA THR A 116 2.47 -5.02 7.91
C THR A 116 1.80 -5.56 9.18
N ALA A 117 1.64 -6.88 9.27
CA ALA A 117 1.16 -7.52 10.49
C ALA A 117 2.07 -7.19 11.69
N ALA A 118 3.39 -7.13 11.49
CA ALA A 118 4.34 -6.75 12.53
C ALA A 118 4.11 -5.31 13.04
N ASP A 119 3.78 -4.36 12.16
CA ASP A 119 3.47 -2.99 12.57
C ASP A 119 2.23 -2.93 13.47
N VAL A 120 1.20 -3.72 13.12
CA VAL A 120 -0.04 -3.76 13.91
C VAL A 120 0.20 -4.41 15.27
N VAL A 121 0.93 -5.53 15.32
CA VAL A 121 1.30 -6.19 16.58
C VAL A 121 2.09 -5.24 17.47
N ALA A 122 3.13 -4.60 16.94
CA ALA A 122 3.96 -3.67 17.70
C ALA A 122 3.15 -2.46 18.25
N ALA A 123 2.13 -2.02 17.51
CA ALA A 123 1.28 -0.92 17.95
C ALA A 123 0.26 -1.34 19.01
N THR A 124 -0.21 -2.59 19.03
CA THR A 124 -1.23 -3.08 19.95
C THR A 124 -0.68 -3.72 21.23
N GLU A 125 0.55 -4.27 21.15
CA GLU A 125 1.22 -4.94 22.27
C GLU A 125 1.29 -4.10 23.57
N PRO A 126 1.61 -2.78 23.54
CA PRO A 126 1.67 -1.96 24.76
C PRO A 126 0.34 -1.88 25.52
N PHE A 127 -0.77 -2.19 24.86
CA PHE A 127 -2.11 -2.16 25.43
C PHE A 127 -2.65 -3.56 25.77
N GLY A 128 -1.82 -4.60 25.64
CA GLY A 128 -2.25 -5.97 25.87
C GLY A 128 -3.28 -6.50 24.85
N LEU A 129 -3.40 -5.85 23.68
CA LEU A 129 -4.35 -6.23 22.64
C LEU A 129 -3.68 -7.13 21.60
N VAL A 130 -4.39 -8.18 21.19
CA VAL A 130 -3.94 -9.12 20.17
C VAL A 130 -4.76 -8.91 18.89
N PRO A 131 -4.14 -8.42 17.80
CA PRO A 131 -4.83 -8.24 16.53
C PRO A 131 -5.01 -9.57 15.79
N ALA A 132 -6.16 -9.75 15.13
CA ALA A 132 -6.35 -10.86 14.19
C ALA A 132 -5.51 -10.59 12.91
N THR A 133 -4.28 -11.08 12.87
CA THR A 133 -3.38 -10.96 11.71
C THR A 133 -3.03 -12.32 11.14
N GLY A 134 -2.42 -12.33 9.93
CA GLY A 134 -1.76 -13.52 9.42
C GLY A 134 -0.56 -13.91 10.29
N THR A 135 -0.12 -15.15 10.16
CA THR A 135 0.95 -15.76 10.98
C THR A 135 2.35 -15.23 10.66
N TYR A 136 2.55 -14.57 9.53
CA TYR A 136 3.83 -14.03 9.12
C TYR A 136 3.85 -12.49 9.22
N GLY A 137 4.77 -11.96 10.01
CA GLY A 137 4.83 -10.54 10.33
C GLY A 137 5.04 -9.60 9.13
N GLY A 138 5.61 -10.08 8.02
CA GLY A 138 5.84 -9.30 6.80
C GLY A 138 4.61 -9.15 5.89
N VAL A 139 3.52 -9.87 6.17
CA VAL A 139 2.29 -9.78 5.35
C VAL A 139 1.67 -8.39 5.48
N GLY A 140 1.44 -7.72 4.35
CA GLY A 140 0.67 -6.49 4.31
C GLY A 140 -0.81 -6.74 4.55
N ARG A 141 -1.47 -5.80 5.18
CA ARG A 141 -2.93 -5.83 5.35
C ARG A 141 -3.58 -5.01 4.24
N SER A 142 -3.65 -5.59 3.05
CA SER A 142 -4.57 -5.13 2.01
C SER A 142 -5.79 -6.05 2.06
N ALA A 143 -6.87 -5.54 2.62
CA ALA A 143 -8.18 -6.14 2.47
C ALA A 143 -8.83 -5.59 1.20
#